data_de3e4e84e4ee531f343af87052b82f50
#
_entry.id   de3e4e84e4ee531f343af87052b82f50
#
_cell.length_a   1.000
_cell.length_b   1.000
_cell.length_c   1.000
_cell.angle_alpha   90.00
_cell.angle_beta   90.00
_cell.angle_gamma   90.00
#
_symmetry.space_group_name_H-M   'P 1'
#
loop_
_entity.id
_entity.type
_entity.pdbx_description
1 polymer ?
#
loop_
_entity_poly.entity_id
_entity_poly.type
_entity_poly.pdbx_seq_one_letter_code
_entity_poly.pdbx_strand_id
1 'polypeptide(L)'
;NVVAADDQGNIRFKAAGRAPVRDPANDIRGVAPSPGWDARYDWKGWLPYDQTPEDNGARGWIATANQRVTAPDYPHYLTQDWALPYRYERIAQLIEATDKHDAASMQAIHRDVTSLATRKLLPYLQQAKSSHPLAAAAQEQLQGFDGVMDAGKAAPLVFAAWTDELARGLIVPRIGEARFTATYGKRDYRAALEGILERNDSWWCQPSSCAEQSAAALGRALDRLQTAYGADPAQWRWGAAHPALSVHRPFGNVPAL
;
A
#
# COMPACT_ATOMS: atom_id res chain seq x y z
N ASN A 1 -11.40 3.27 14.52
CA ASN A 1 -10.66 2.43 15.47
C ASN A 1 -10.22 3.30 16.65
N VAL A 2 -10.40 2.78 17.86
CA VAL A 2 -9.92 3.40 19.11
C VAL A 2 -8.95 2.43 19.76
N VAL A 3 -7.78 2.94 20.18
CA VAL A 3 -6.83 2.23 21.02
C VAL A 3 -6.74 3.02 22.32
N ALA A 4 -6.85 2.36 23.45
CA ALA A 4 -6.79 2.94 24.77
C ALA A 4 -5.76 2.21 25.64
N ALA A 5 -5.10 2.96 26.52
CA ALA A 5 -4.28 2.43 27.60
C ALA A 5 -4.58 3.24 28.88
N ASP A 6 -4.54 2.58 30.02
CA ASP A 6 -4.75 3.19 31.33
C ASP A 6 -3.52 3.08 32.23
N ASP A 7 -3.57 3.74 33.38
CA ASP A 7 -2.50 3.75 34.40
C ASP A 7 -2.40 2.44 35.20
N GLN A 8 -3.34 1.52 35.00
CA GLN A 8 -3.33 0.16 35.58
C GLN A 8 -2.64 -0.85 34.66
N GLY A 9 -2.19 -0.39 33.47
CA GLY A 9 -1.55 -1.24 32.47
C GLY A 9 -2.52 -1.99 31.55
N ASN A 10 -3.81 -1.69 31.58
CA ASN A 10 -4.75 -2.28 30.63
C ASN A 10 -4.61 -1.59 29.27
N ILE A 11 -4.62 -2.40 28.22
CA ILE A 11 -4.65 -1.92 26.84
C ILE A 11 -5.87 -2.52 26.14
N ARG A 12 -6.51 -1.77 25.26
CA ARG A 12 -7.69 -2.23 24.54
C ARG A 12 -7.80 -1.58 23.16
N PHE A 13 -8.26 -2.36 22.20
CA PHE A 13 -8.71 -1.89 20.89
C PHE A 13 -10.21 -2.10 20.77
N LYS A 14 -10.89 -1.16 20.13
CA LYS A 14 -12.30 -1.28 19.73
C LYS A 14 -12.52 -0.66 18.36
N ALA A 15 -13.21 -1.40 17.48
CA ALA A 15 -13.78 -0.84 16.26
C ALA A 15 -15.00 0.00 16.65
N ALA A 16 -14.74 1.25 17.01
CA ALA A 16 -15.78 2.19 17.45
C ALA A 16 -16.55 2.75 16.25
N GLY A 17 -17.87 2.78 16.36
CA GLY A 17 -18.77 3.25 15.33
C GLY A 17 -19.95 2.30 15.10
N ARG A 18 -20.92 2.77 14.32
CA ARG A 18 -22.05 1.95 13.93
C ARG A 18 -21.74 1.19 12.64
N ALA A 19 -21.83 -0.13 12.69
CA ALA A 19 -21.71 -1.00 11.51
C ALA A 19 -23.14 -1.41 11.07
N PRO A 20 -23.54 -1.13 9.82
CA PRO A 20 -24.86 -1.50 9.34
C PRO A 20 -24.96 -3.01 9.11
N VAL A 21 -26.07 -3.59 9.57
CA VAL A 21 -26.48 -4.94 9.16
C VAL A 21 -27.12 -4.85 7.78
N ARG A 22 -26.62 -5.64 6.85
CA ARG A 22 -27.10 -5.69 5.46
C ARG A 22 -27.88 -6.97 5.23
N ASP A 23 -28.83 -6.89 4.29
CA ASP A 23 -29.53 -8.07 3.82
C ASP A 23 -28.51 -9.09 3.22
N PRO A 24 -28.63 -10.38 3.52
CA PRO A 24 -27.78 -11.42 2.90
C PRO A 24 -27.81 -11.42 1.37
N ALA A 25 -28.93 -10.98 0.78
CA ALA A 25 -29.08 -10.84 -0.68
C ALA A 25 -28.46 -9.56 -1.25
N ASN A 26 -27.90 -8.68 -0.42
CA ASN A 26 -27.18 -7.48 -0.86
C ASN A 26 -25.79 -7.86 -1.38
N ASP A 27 -25.69 -8.09 -2.67
CA ASP A 27 -24.47 -8.48 -3.39
C ASP A 27 -23.46 -7.32 -3.54
N ILE A 28 -23.94 -6.07 -3.56
CA ILE A 28 -23.11 -4.87 -3.69
C ILE A 28 -22.39 -4.52 -2.37
N ARG A 29 -23.03 -4.75 -1.23
CA ARG A 29 -22.46 -4.55 0.14
C ARG A 29 -21.87 -3.16 0.39
N GLY A 30 -22.29 -2.15 -0.35
CA GLY A 30 -21.85 -0.76 -0.20
C GLY A 30 -20.50 -0.45 -0.86
N VAL A 31 -19.98 -1.31 -1.75
CA VAL A 31 -18.73 -1.06 -2.49
C VAL A 31 -18.94 -0.31 -3.80
N ALA A 32 -20.18 -0.22 -4.24
CA ALA A 32 -20.59 0.53 -5.43
C ALA A 32 -21.96 1.18 -5.18
N PRO A 33 -22.37 2.18 -5.99
CA PRO A 33 -23.74 2.70 -5.99
C PRO A 33 -24.75 1.57 -6.21
N SER A 34 -25.79 1.53 -5.39
CA SER A 34 -26.86 0.53 -5.47
C SER A 34 -28.18 1.17 -5.87
N PRO A 35 -29.11 0.40 -6.49
CA PRO A 35 -30.45 0.88 -6.79
C PRO A 35 -31.19 1.28 -5.52
N GLY A 36 -31.41 2.60 -5.28
CA GLY A 36 -32.03 3.11 -4.08
C GLY A 36 -33.53 2.79 -3.92
N TRP A 37 -34.14 2.21 -4.94
CA TRP A 37 -35.55 1.76 -4.94
C TRP A 37 -35.70 0.27 -4.61
N ASP A 38 -34.59 -0.46 -4.40
CA ASP A 38 -34.61 -1.90 -4.11
C ASP A 38 -34.22 -2.12 -2.64
N ALA A 39 -35.18 -2.55 -1.84
CA ALA A 39 -35.03 -2.75 -0.40
C ALA A 39 -33.97 -3.79 0.02
N ARG A 40 -33.44 -4.60 -0.93
CA ARG A 40 -32.28 -5.47 -0.67
C ARG A 40 -31.02 -4.70 -0.28
N TYR A 41 -30.93 -3.45 -0.72
CA TYR A 41 -29.76 -2.60 -0.46
C TYR A 41 -29.90 -1.74 0.79
N ASP A 42 -31.06 -1.74 1.43
CA ASP A 42 -31.30 -1.02 2.67
C ASP A 42 -30.56 -1.66 3.85
N TRP A 43 -30.22 -0.83 4.81
CA TRP A 43 -29.70 -1.29 6.08
C TRP A 43 -30.84 -1.85 6.95
N LYS A 44 -30.63 -3.04 7.49
CA LYS A 44 -31.63 -3.72 8.35
C LYS A 44 -31.47 -3.37 9.84
N GLY A 45 -30.57 -2.47 10.17
CA GLY A 45 -30.27 -2.03 11.51
C GLY A 45 -28.76 -1.90 11.72
N TRP A 46 -28.36 -1.97 12.98
CA TRP A 46 -26.98 -1.79 13.40
C TRP A 46 -26.48 -3.05 14.12
N LEU A 47 -25.24 -3.40 13.86
CA LEU A 47 -24.55 -4.42 14.64
C LEU A 47 -24.49 -3.98 16.11
N PRO A 48 -24.87 -4.84 17.08
CA PRO A 48 -24.68 -4.58 18.50
C PRO A 48 -23.23 -4.21 18.81
N TYR A 49 -23.03 -3.27 19.73
CA TYR A 49 -21.70 -2.73 20.02
C TYR A 49 -20.74 -3.81 20.57
N ASP A 50 -21.24 -4.73 21.38
CA ASP A 50 -20.51 -5.87 21.92
C ASP A 50 -20.08 -6.91 20.86
N GLN A 51 -20.70 -6.87 19.68
CA GLN A 51 -20.36 -7.71 18.56
C GLN A 51 -19.38 -7.02 17.57
N THR A 52 -19.03 -5.75 17.77
CA THR A 52 -18.00 -5.09 16.95
C THR A 52 -16.61 -5.56 17.34
N PRO A 53 -15.63 -5.64 16.40
CA PRO A 53 -14.30 -6.16 16.70
C PRO A 53 -13.62 -5.45 17.86
N GLU A 54 -13.00 -6.24 18.73
CA GLU A 54 -12.21 -5.76 19.87
C GLU A 54 -10.97 -6.65 20.10
N ASP A 55 -9.98 -6.08 20.78
CA ASP A 55 -8.79 -6.78 21.26
C ASP A 55 -8.48 -6.25 22.67
N ASN A 56 -8.37 -7.13 23.64
CA ASN A 56 -8.08 -6.81 25.03
C ASN A 56 -6.58 -6.78 25.37
N GLY A 57 -5.73 -6.88 24.35
CA GLY A 57 -4.29 -6.82 24.51
C GLY A 57 -3.67 -8.06 25.16
N ALA A 58 -4.30 -9.22 25.08
CA ALA A 58 -3.81 -10.46 25.70
C ALA A 58 -2.40 -10.86 25.27
N ARG A 59 -1.92 -10.39 24.09
CA ARG A 59 -0.53 -10.59 23.62
C ARG A 59 0.47 -9.57 24.18
N GLY A 60 0.05 -8.65 25.05
CA GLY A 60 0.90 -7.62 25.64
C GLY A 60 1.06 -6.35 24.81
N TRP A 61 0.53 -6.29 23.60
CA TRP A 61 0.55 -5.11 22.73
C TRP A 61 -0.64 -5.07 21.78
N ILE A 62 -0.93 -3.87 21.29
CA ILE A 62 -1.98 -3.61 20.28
C ILE A 62 -1.41 -2.70 19.20
N ALA A 63 -1.68 -3.03 17.94
CA ALA A 63 -1.39 -2.18 16.79
C ALA A 63 -2.52 -2.23 15.76
N THR A 64 -2.75 -1.12 15.07
CA THR A 64 -3.65 -1.05 13.93
C THR A 64 -3.12 -0.07 12.88
N ALA A 65 -3.18 -0.49 11.62
CA ALA A 65 -2.73 0.28 10.47
C ALA A 65 -3.73 0.17 9.30
N ASN A 66 -5.02 0.18 9.61
CA ASN A 66 -6.14 0.03 8.68
C ASN A 66 -6.25 -1.37 8.02
N GLN A 67 -5.45 -2.34 8.45
CA GLN A 67 -5.57 -3.73 8.00
C GLN A 67 -6.89 -4.34 8.50
N ARG A 68 -7.23 -5.52 7.98
CA ARG A 68 -8.37 -6.29 8.48
C ARG A 68 -8.19 -6.56 9.97
N VAL A 69 -9.17 -6.12 10.76
CA VAL A 69 -9.17 -6.26 12.24
C VAL A 69 -10.08 -7.37 12.73
N THR A 70 -10.64 -8.16 11.82
CA THR A 70 -11.51 -9.30 12.13
C THR A 70 -10.79 -10.60 11.89
N ALA A 71 -11.08 -11.60 12.72
CA ALA A 71 -10.70 -12.99 12.47
C ALA A 71 -11.34 -13.50 11.14
N PRO A 72 -10.76 -14.54 10.51
CA PRO A 72 -11.32 -15.11 9.26
C PRO A 72 -12.78 -15.58 9.40
N ASP A 73 -13.14 -16.11 10.56
CA ASP A 73 -14.44 -16.66 10.93
C ASP A 73 -15.40 -15.63 11.56
N TYR A 74 -15.03 -14.36 11.59
CA TYR A 74 -15.90 -13.32 12.13
C TYR A 74 -17.21 -13.23 11.33
N PRO A 75 -18.40 -13.38 11.99
CA PRO A 75 -19.65 -13.70 11.32
C PRO A 75 -20.29 -12.50 10.60
N HIS A 76 -19.83 -11.29 10.88
CA HIS A 76 -20.45 -10.08 10.34
C HIS A 76 -19.61 -9.41 9.25
N TYR A 77 -20.25 -8.96 8.21
CA TYR A 77 -19.58 -8.16 7.19
C TYR A 77 -19.45 -6.70 7.66
N LEU A 78 -18.25 -6.18 7.69
CA LEU A 78 -17.98 -4.77 7.98
C LEU A 78 -17.66 -3.99 6.71
N THR A 79 -16.60 -4.39 6.02
CA THR A 79 -16.10 -3.79 4.78
C THR A 79 -15.18 -4.78 4.05
N GLN A 80 -14.92 -4.52 2.80
CA GLN A 80 -13.82 -5.15 2.06
C GLN A 80 -12.70 -4.15 1.72
N ASP A 81 -12.86 -2.86 2.08
CA ASP A 81 -11.86 -1.81 1.87
C ASP A 81 -10.84 -1.77 3.03
N TRP A 82 -10.16 -2.91 3.22
CA TRP A 82 -9.05 -3.03 4.15
C TRP A 82 -7.74 -2.60 3.50
N ALA A 83 -6.88 -1.90 4.24
CA ALA A 83 -5.52 -1.68 3.77
C ALA A 83 -4.75 -3.00 3.72
N LEU A 84 -3.80 -3.08 2.79
CA LEU A 84 -2.82 -4.17 2.77
C LEU A 84 -2.09 -4.27 4.11
N PRO A 85 -1.73 -5.48 4.58
CA PRO A 85 -1.28 -5.71 5.95
C PRO A 85 0.15 -5.22 6.24
N TYR A 86 0.92 -4.85 5.23
CA TYR A 86 2.37 -4.59 5.33
C TYR A 86 2.79 -3.60 6.41
N ARG A 87 2.03 -2.52 6.61
CA ARG A 87 2.32 -1.56 7.69
C ARG A 87 2.11 -2.16 9.07
N TYR A 88 1.02 -2.89 9.23
CA TYR A 88 0.72 -3.60 10.47
C TYR A 88 1.78 -4.66 10.77
N GLU A 89 2.11 -5.50 9.78
CA GLU A 89 3.14 -6.54 9.92
C GLU A 89 4.50 -5.95 10.30
N ARG A 90 4.88 -4.81 9.70
CA ARG A 90 6.13 -4.14 10.07
C ARG A 90 6.11 -3.59 11.49
N ILE A 91 5.01 -2.97 11.91
CA ILE A 91 4.83 -2.49 13.29
C ILE A 91 4.90 -3.68 14.26
N ALA A 92 4.22 -4.78 13.97
CA ALA A 92 4.26 -6.00 14.78
C ALA A 92 5.68 -6.54 14.93
N GLN A 93 6.43 -6.70 13.83
CA GLN A 93 7.83 -7.13 13.84
C GLN A 93 8.70 -6.25 14.73
N LEU A 94 8.52 -4.94 14.67
CA LEU A 94 9.33 -3.99 15.43
C LEU A 94 8.97 -3.99 16.93
N ILE A 95 7.70 -4.16 17.25
CA ILE A 95 7.26 -4.30 18.65
C ILE A 95 7.77 -5.62 19.23
N GLU A 96 7.64 -6.71 18.49
CA GLU A 96 8.03 -8.07 18.95
C GLU A 96 9.55 -8.27 19.01
N ALA A 97 10.34 -7.41 18.38
CA ALA A 97 11.80 -7.45 18.42
C ALA A 97 12.41 -7.05 19.79
N THR A 98 11.60 -6.51 20.70
CA THR A 98 12.05 -5.98 22.00
C THR A 98 11.03 -6.31 23.08
N ASP A 99 11.46 -6.95 24.16
CA ASP A 99 10.57 -7.35 25.27
C ASP A 99 9.94 -6.17 26.01
N LYS A 100 10.66 -5.06 26.10
CA LYS A 100 10.20 -3.84 26.77
C LYS A 100 10.56 -2.61 25.93
N HIS A 101 9.59 -1.76 25.71
CA HIS A 101 9.73 -0.52 25.00
C HIS A 101 9.85 0.67 25.93
N ASP A 102 10.65 1.65 25.51
CA ASP A 102 10.77 2.98 26.08
C ASP A 102 10.51 4.06 25.01
N ALA A 103 10.62 5.32 25.39
CA ALA A 103 10.42 6.42 24.46
C ALA A 103 11.40 6.40 23.27
N ALA A 104 12.65 5.96 23.49
CA ALA A 104 13.66 5.91 22.44
C ALA A 104 13.38 4.80 21.42
N SER A 105 13.03 3.60 21.89
CA SER A 105 12.65 2.47 21.02
C SER A 105 11.37 2.76 20.24
N MET A 106 10.37 3.41 20.84
CA MET A 106 9.16 3.83 20.13
C MET A 106 9.45 4.91 19.07
N GLN A 107 10.36 5.84 19.35
CA GLN A 107 10.82 6.80 18.33
C GLN A 107 11.56 6.11 17.18
N ALA A 108 12.31 5.04 17.44
CA ALA A 108 12.98 4.26 16.41
C ALA A 108 11.94 3.57 15.49
N ILE A 109 10.86 3.01 16.07
CA ILE A 109 9.73 2.44 15.29
C ILE A 109 9.12 3.51 14.38
N HIS A 110 8.89 4.72 14.86
CA HIS A 110 8.34 5.82 14.06
C HIS A 110 9.24 6.27 12.91
N ARG A 111 10.55 6.03 13.00
CA ARG A 111 11.53 6.39 11.95
C ARG A 111 11.81 5.25 10.98
N ASP A 112 11.26 4.07 11.22
CA ASP A 112 11.45 2.94 10.32
C ASP A 112 10.85 3.23 8.95
N VAL A 113 11.65 3.04 7.91
CA VAL A 113 11.27 3.28 6.51
C VAL A 113 11.25 2.00 5.69
N THR A 114 11.19 0.85 6.34
CA THR A 114 11.18 -0.45 5.67
C THR A 114 9.81 -0.76 5.09
N SER A 115 9.74 -0.96 3.78
CA SER A 115 8.53 -1.35 3.06
C SER A 115 8.48 -2.86 2.83
N LEU A 116 7.71 -3.59 3.63
CA LEU A 116 7.49 -5.03 3.40
C LEU A 116 6.79 -5.30 2.06
N ALA A 117 5.97 -4.36 1.61
CA ALA A 117 5.31 -4.45 0.32
C ALA A 117 6.30 -4.54 -0.86
N THR A 118 7.49 -3.97 -0.73
CA THR A 118 8.54 -4.05 -1.74
C THR A 118 8.99 -5.48 -1.99
N ARG A 119 9.06 -6.29 -0.95
CA ARG A 119 9.55 -7.68 -1.01
C ARG A 119 8.75 -8.58 -1.95
N LYS A 120 7.46 -8.32 -2.10
CA LYS A 120 6.61 -9.09 -3.02
C LYS A 120 6.90 -8.80 -4.50
N LEU A 121 7.11 -7.54 -4.86
CA LEU A 121 7.29 -7.13 -6.24
C LEU A 121 8.76 -7.09 -6.69
N LEU A 122 9.69 -6.94 -5.73
CA LEU A 122 11.12 -6.81 -6.02
C LEU A 122 11.70 -7.96 -6.89
N PRO A 123 11.34 -9.25 -6.68
CA PRO A 123 11.84 -10.34 -7.53
C PRO A 123 11.49 -10.17 -9.01
N TYR A 124 10.31 -9.62 -9.31
CA TYR A 124 9.89 -9.38 -10.71
C TYR A 124 10.70 -8.25 -11.35
N LEU A 125 11.05 -7.21 -10.58
CA LEU A 125 11.94 -6.15 -11.05
C LEU A 125 13.35 -6.68 -11.28
N GLN A 126 13.91 -7.45 -10.36
CA GLN A 126 15.25 -7.99 -10.46
C GLN A 126 15.40 -8.96 -11.65
N GLN A 127 14.32 -9.65 -12.03
CA GLN A 127 14.27 -10.54 -13.20
C GLN A 127 13.94 -9.82 -14.50
N ALA A 128 13.57 -8.54 -14.48
CA ALA A 128 13.19 -7.79 -15.66
C ALA A 128 14.39 -7.59 -16.61
N LYS A 129 14.33 -8.17 -17.80
CA LYS A 129 15.39 -8.10 -18.83
C LYS A 129 15.08 -6.95 -19.81
N SER A 130 15.41 -5.72 -19.42
CA SER A 130 15.26 -4.55 -20.29
C SER A 130 16.48 -4.36 -21.18
N SER A 131 16.27 -3.99 -22.45
CA SER A 131 17.35 -3.61 -23.37
C SER A 131 17.77 -2.14 -23.24
N HIS A 132 17.20 -1.41 -22.27
CA HIS A 132 17.55 -0.01 -22.06
C HIS A 132 19.02 0.15 -21.66
N PRO A 133 19.78 1.13 -22.20
CA PRO A 133 21.20 1.31 -21.92
C PRO A 133 21.57 1.39 -20.44
N LEU A 134 20.69 1.95 -19.60
CA LEU A 134 20.88 2.08 -18.16
C LEU A 134 20.41 0.85 -17.36
N ALA A 135 19.87 -0.21 -17.99
CA ALA A 135 19.26 -1.32 -17.27
C ALA A 135 20.24 -2.03 -16.34
N ALA A 136 21.46 -2.31 -16.82
CA ALA A 136 22.49 -2.98 -16.01
C ALA A 136 22.91 -2.13 -14.80
N ALA A 137 23.18 -0.83 -15.01
CA ALA A 137 23.56 0.07 -13.94
C ALA A 137 22.43 0.29 -12.90
N ALA A 138 21.19 0.35 -13.35
CA ALA A 138 20.04 0.44 -12.46
C ALA A 138 19.83 -0.85 -11.65
N GLN A 139 20.03 -2.02 -12.27
CA GLN A 139 19.95 -3.32 -11.57
C GLN A 139 21.09 -3.50 -10.56
N GLU A 140 22.27 -2.94 -10.83
CA GLU A 140 23.36 -2.91 -9.85
C GLU A 140 22.94 -2.16 -8.57
N GLN A 141 22.22 -1.03 -8.72
CA GLN A 141 21.71 -0.30 -7.56
C GLN A 141 20.68 -1.10 -6.72
N LEU A 142 20.03 -2.11 -7.32
CA LEU A 142 19.10 -2.98 -6.62
C LEU A 142 19.76 -4.13 -5.87
N GLN A 143 21.08 -4.31 -5.99
CA GLN A 143 21.80 -5.34 -5.26
C GLN A 143 21.75 -5.07 -3.76
N GLY A 144 21.32 -6.08 -2.99
CA GLY A 144 21.15 -5.95 -1.54
C GLY A 144 19.96 -5.07 -1.09
N PHE A 145 19.15 -4.55 -2.03
CA PHE A 145 17.95 -3.82 -1.66
C PHE A 145 16.91 -4.78 -1.06
N ASP A 146 16.51 -4.52 0.17
CA ASP A 146 15.60 -5.36 0.98
C ASP A 146 14.28 -4.68 1.33
N GLY A 147 14.04 -3.50 0.75
CA GLY A 147 12.84 -2.70 1.00
C GLY A 147 13.04 -1.52 1.95
N VAL A 148 14.26 -1.25 2.40
CA VAL A 148 14.57 -0.03 3.16
C VAL A 148 14.53 1.18 2.23
N MET A 149 13.53 2.06 2.42
CA MET A 149 13.26 3.22 1.57
C MET A 149 14.15 4.42 1.99
N ASP A 150 15.47 4.21 1.97
CA ASP A 150 16.47 5.22 2.34
C ASP A 150 16.50 6.37 1.32
N ALA A 151 16.33 7.61 1.81
CA ALA A 151 16.33 8.82 1.00
C ALA A 151 17.63 9.03 0.19
N GLY A 152 18.77 8.56 0.70
CA GLY A 152 20.08 8.66 0.06
C GLY A 152 20.38 7.58 -0.98
N LYS A 153 19.47 6.63 -1.23
CA LYS A 153 19.69 5.51 -2.13
C LYS A 153 18.90 5.62 -3.42
N ALA A 154 19.44 5.02 -4.50
CA ALA A 154 18.79 4.95 -5.80
C ALA A 154 17.77 3.81 -5.89
N ALA A 155 18.01 2.67 -5.23
CA ALA A 155 17.17 1.48 -5.30
C ALA A 155 15.68 1.74 -5.05
N PRO A 156 15.27 2.47 -3.99
CA PRO A 156 13.87 2.79 -3.76
C PRO A 156 13.24 3.58 -4.91
N LEU A 157 14.00 4.49 -5.52
CA LEU A 157 13.54 5.32 -6.64
C LEU A 157 13.33 4.48 -7.90
N VAL A 158 14.27 3.61 -8.23
CA VAL A 158 14.15 2.68 -9.36
C VAL A 158 12.93 1.77 -9.17
N PHE A 159 12.77 1.21 -7.97
CA PHE A 159 11.64 0.35 -7.64
C PHE A 159 10.30 1.09 -7.76
N ALA A 160 10.18 2.29 -7.21
CA ALA A 160 8.95 3.08 -7.27
C ALA A 160 8.59 3.45 -8.72
N ALA A 161 9.57 3.95 -9.50
CA ALA A 161 9.35 4.31 -10.89
C ALA A 161 8.93 3.11 -11.75
N TRP A 162 9.57 1.94 -11.56
CA TRP A 162 9.18 0.71 -12.23
C TRP A 162 7.75 0.29 -11.86
N THR A 163 7.39 0.35 -10.57
CA THR A 163 6.04 -0.01 -10.10
C THR A 163 4.98 0.88 -10.75
N ASP A 164 5.23 2.19 -10.85
CA ASP A 164 4.33 3.14 -11.52
C ASP A 164 4.15 2.80 -13.00
N GLU A 165 5.25 2.56 -13.71
CA GLU A 165 5.23 2.24 -15.13
C GLU A 165 4.60 0.87 -15.41
N LEU A 166 4.79 -0.10 -14.50
CA LEU A 166 4.14 -1.40 -14.58
C LEU A 166 2.62 -1.26 -14.40
N ALA A 167 2.17 -0.50 -13.38
CA ALA A 167 0.76 -0.22 -13.17
C ALA A 167 0.14 0.44 -14.40
N ARG A 168 0.81 1.45 -14.94
CA ARG A 168 0.36 2.14 -16.16
C ARG A 168 0.27 1.17 -17.35
N GLY A 169 1.31 0.39 -17.59
CA GLY A 169 1.38 -0.53 -18.71
C GLY A 169 0.32 -1.64 -18.68
N LEU A 170 -0.02 -2.14 -17.50
CA LEU A 170 -1.00 -3.21 -17.34
C LEU A 170 -2.45 -2.70 -17.30
N ILE A 171 -2.68 -1.54 -16.68
CA ILE A 171 -4.04 -1.10 -16.32
C ILE A 171 -4.61 -0.11 -17.34
N VAL A 172 -3.81 0.85 -17.83
CA VAL A 172 -4.28 1.87 -18.79
C VAL A 172 -4.92 1.24 -20.05
N PRO A 173 -4.34 0.20 -20.67
CA PRO A 173 -4.95 -0.41 -21.84
C PRO A 173 -6.36 -0.99 -21.61
N ARG A 174 -6.72 -1.25 -20.35
CA ARG A 174 -8.01 -1.85 -19.97
C ARG A 174 -9.07 -0.83 -19.55
N ILE A 175 -8.66 0.23 -18.84
CA ILE A 175 -9.62 1.18 -18.28
C ILE A 175 -9.51 2.61 -18.88
N GLY A 176 -8.46 2.88 -19.65
CA GLY A 176 -8.16 4.18 -20.24
C GLY A 176 -7.44 5.14 -19.27
N GLU A 177 -6.72 6.10 -19.86
CA GLU A 177 -5.85 7.04 -19.13
C GLU A 177 -6.62 7.90 -18.13
N ALA A 178 -7.79 8.42 -18.50
CA ALA A 178 -8.58 9.30 -17.62
C ALA A 178 -9.01 8.57 -16.32
N ARG A 179 -9.45 7.32 -16.42
CA ARG A 179 -9.84 6.53 -15.24
C ARG A 179 -8.63 6.14 -14.41
N PHE A 180 -7.53 5.75 -15.05
CA PHE A 180 -6.29 5.44 -14.37
C PHE A 180 -5.82 6.65 -13.55
N THR A 181 -5.68 7.82 -14.15
CA THR A 181 -5.24 9.04 -13.47
C THR A 181 -6.16 9.44 -12.32
N ALA A 182 -7.49 9.30 -12.51
CA ALA A 182 -8.46 9.63 -11.46
C ALA A 182 -8.40 8.68 -10.24
N THR A 183 -7.86 7.48 -10.40
CA THR A 183 -7.89 6.42 -9.37
C THR A 183 -6.51 5.96 -8.92
N TYR A 184 -5.43 6.29 -9.64
CA TYR A 184 -4.09 5.74 -9.42
C TYR A 184 -3.53 5.99 -8.02
N GLY A 185 -3.82 7.09 -7.38
CA GLY A 185 -3.38 7.36 -6.01
C GLY A 185 -3.99 6.43 -4.94
N LYS A 186 -4.92 5.53 -5.30
CA LYS A 186 -5.56 4.59 -4.38
C LYS A 186 -4.69 3.34 -4.16
N ARG A 187 -4.72 2.85 -2.93
CA ARG A 187 -3.89 1.71 -2.47
C ARG A 187 -4.14 0.40 -3.22
N ASP A 188 -5.31 0.25 -3.80
CA ASP A 188 -5.78 -1.00 -4.41
C ASP A 188 -4.97 -1.43 -5.63
N TYR A 189 -4.36 -0.48 -6.35
CA TYR A 189 -3.50 -0.81 -7.49
C TYR A 189 -2.31 -1.68 -7.12
N ARG A 190 -1.74 -1.51 -5.94
CA ARG A 190 -0.65 -2.37 -5.50
C ARG A 190 -1.10 -3.81 -5.33
N ALA A 191 -2.23 -4.05 -4.68
CA ALA A 191 -2.81 -5.38 -4.54
C ALA A 191 -3.12 -6.00 -5.92
N ALA A 192 -3.61 -5.18 -6.86
CA ALA A 192 -3.85 -5.62 -8.23
C ALA A 192 -2.55 -6.07 -8.92
N LEU A 193 -1.47 -5.28 -8.84
CA LEU A 193 -0.18 -5.64 -9.41
C LEU A 193 0.38 -6.94 -8.83
N GLU A 194 0.37 -7.07 -7.50
CA GLU A 194 0.81 -8.27 -6.81
C GLU A 194 0.03 -9.49 -7.31
N GLY A 195 -1.31 -9.42 -7.32
CA GLY A 195 -2.14 -10.51 -7.80
C GLY A 195 -1.99 -10.83 -9.28
N ILE A 196 -1.78 -9.84 -10.15
CA ILE A 196 -1.54 -10.05 -11.59
C ILE A 196 -0.22 -10.82 -11.80
N LEU A 197 0.85 -10.37 -11.15
CA LEU A 197 2.16 -10.99 -11.32
C LEU A 197 2.24 -12.38 -10.66
N GLU A 198 1.69 -12.55 -9.45
CA GLU A 198 1.68 -13.83 -8.74
C GLU A 198 0.93 -14.93 -9.53
N ARG A 199 -0.20 -14.56 -10.18
CA ARG A 199 -0.97 -15.51 -11.03
C ARG A 199 -0.45 -15.61 -12.45
N ASN A 200 0.54 -14.81 -12.82
CA ASN A 200 0.98 -14.65 -14.22
C ASN A 200 -0.20 -14.43 -15.16
N ASP A 201 -1.05 -13.46 -14.83
CA ASP A 201 -2.38 -13.27 -15.42
C ASP A 201 -2.27 -12.77 -16.87
N SER A 202 -2.47 -13.69 -17.81
CA SER A 202 -2.31 -13.43 -19.23
C SER A 202 -3.30 -12.39 -19.76
N TRP A 203 -4.50 -12.28 -19.17
CA TRP A 203 -5.48 -11.28 -19.60
C TRP A 203 -5.02 -9.85 -19.35
N TRP A 204 -4.40 -9.60 -18.18
CA TRP A 204 -3.84 -8.30 -17.84
C TRP A 204 -2.54 -8.00 -18.59
N CYS A 205 -1.71 -9.01 -18.81
CA CYS A 205 -0.39 -8.83 -19.41
C CYS A 205 -0.39 -8.76 -20.94
N GLN A 206 -1.52 -9.10 -21.63
CA GLN A 206 -1.62 -8.99 -23.09
C GLN A 206 -1.22 -7.60 -23.62
N PRO A 207 -0.62 -7.54 -24.82
CA PRO A 207 -0.43 -8.64 -25.80
C PRO A 207 0.81 -9.51 -25.56
N SER A 208 1.60 -9.28 -24.55
CA SER A 208 2.83 -10.01 -24.23
C SER A 208 2.71 -10.78 -22.89
N SER A 209 3.81 -11.38 -22.42
CA SER A 209 3.88 -12.00 -21.10
C SER A 209 4.03 -10.96 -19.99
N CYS A 210 3.70 -11.34 -18.74
CA CYS A 210 3.92 -10.46 -17.59
C CYS A 210 5.41 -10.11 -17.39
N ALA A 211 6.33 -11.03 -17.74
CA ALA A 211 7.76 -10.77 -17.71
C ALA A 211 8.18 -9.71 -18.73
N GLU A 212 7.66 -9.76 -19.95
CA GLU A 212 7.91 -8.76 -20.99
C GLU A 212 7.30 -7.40 -20.61
N GLN A 213 6.09 -7.38 -20.00
CA GLN A 213 5.50 -6.16 -19.47
C GLN A 213 6.35 -5.54 -18.35
N SER A 214 6.89 -6.37 -17.46
CA SER A 214 7.83 -5.93 -16.42
C SER A 214 9.11 -5.33 -17.01
N ALA A 215 9.68 -5.97 -18.03
CA ALA A 215 10.87 -5.47 -18.73
C ALA A 215 10.60 -4.15 -19.47
N ALA A 216 9.48 -4.04 -20.16
CA ALA A 216 9.06 -2.81 -20.83
C ALA A 216 8.81 -1.67 -19.82
N ALA A 217 8.20 -1.98 -18.68
CA ALA A 217 8.00 -1.02 -17.60
C ALA A 217 9.33 -0.50 -17.04
N LEU A 218 10.33 -1.38 -16.89
CA LEU A 218 11.67 -0.95 -16.48
C LEU A 218 12.27 0.01 -17.51
N GLY A 219 12.18 -0.27 -18.81
CA GLY A 219 12.65 0.64 -19.85
C GLY A 219 12.03 2.04 -19.71
N ARG A 220 10.70 2.13 -19.67
CA ARG A 220 9.99 3.41 -19.50
C ARG A 220 10.35 4.14 -18.19
N ALA A 221 10.51 3.40 -17.10
CA ALA A 221 10.94 3.97 -15.84
C ALA A 221 12.34 4.58 -15.95
N LEU A 222 13.27 3.91 -16.64
CA LEU A 222 14.63 4.41 -16.83
C LEU A 222 14.67 5.63 -17.73
N ASP A 223 13.88 5.70 -18.82
CA ASP A 223 13.72 6.91 -19.65
C ASP A 223 13.28 8.11 -18.80
N ARG A 224 12.24 7.88 -17.95
CA ARG A 224 11.71 8.91 -17.06
C ARG A 224 12.72 9.37 -16.02
N LEU A 225 13.43 8.43 -15.40
CA LEU A 225 14.43 8.73 -14.39
C LEU A 225 15.66 9.43 -14.98
N GLN A 226 16.11 9.00 -16.15
CA GLN A 226 17.20 9.65 -16.87
C GLN A 226 16.86 11.11 -17.19
N THR A 227 15.64 11.36 -17.66
CA THR A 227 15.17 12.72 -17.96
C THR A 227 15.13 13.60 -16.70
N ALA A 228 14.68 13.06 -15.58
CA ALA A 228 14.47 13.83 -14.36
C ALA A 228 15.74 13.99 -13.50
N TYR A 229 16.64 13.00 -13.50
CA TYR A 229 17.76 12.90 -12.54
C TYR A 229 19.13 12.68 -13.20
N GLY A 230 19.21 12.67 -14.54
CA GLY A 230 20.45 12.48 -15.28
C GLY A 230 20.77 11.02 -15.60
N ALA A 231 21.85 10.84 -16.38
CA ALA A 231 22.19 9.56 -17.01
C ALA A 231 22.92 8.55 -16.09
N ASP A 232 23.26 8.93 -14.87
CA ASP A 232 23.99 8.05 -13.93
C ASP A 232 23.08 7.54 -12.81
N PRO A 233 22.62 6.28 -12.83
CA PRO A 233 21.78 5.71 -11.77
C PRO A 233 22.43 5.75 -10.38
N ALA A 234 23.75 5.76 -10.26
CA ALA A 234 24.45 5.84 -8.99
C ALA A 234 24.25 7.20 -8.28
N GLN A 235 23.87 8.25 -9.03
CA GLN A 235 23.60 9.58 -8.50
C GLN A 235 22.12 9.78 -8.13
N TRP A 236 21.23 8.88 -8.50
CA TRP A 236 19.82 9.00 -8.17
C TRP A 236 19.57 8.87 -6.68
N ARG A 237 18.60 9.62 -6.16
CA ARG A 237 18.28 9.64 -4.73
C ARG A 237 16.77 9.62 -4.54
N TRP A 238 16.29 8.66 -3.73
CA TRP A 238 14.87 8.54 -3.40
C TRP A 238 14.30 9.83 -2.80
N GLY A 239 15.05 10.48 -1.89
CA GLY A 239 14.61 11.71 -1.24
C GLY A 239 14.39 12.88 -2.21
N ALA A 240 15.03 12.90 -3.37
CA ALA A 240 14.79 13.92 -4.38
C ALA A 240 13.43 13.77 -5.07
N ALA A 241 12.94 12.53 -5.19
CA ALA A 241 11.65 12.22 -5.80
C ALA A 241 10.50 12.16 -4.79
N HIS A 242 10.79 11.97 -3.51
CA HIS A 242 9.80 11.76 -2.45
C HIS A 242 10.02 12.72 -1.26
N PRO A 243 9.93 14.03 -1.49
CA PRO A 243 10.06 15.01 -0.40
C PRO A 243 8.82 14.99 0.49
N ALA A 244 9.02 15.22 1.80
CA ALA A 244 7.94 15.47 2.75
C ALA A 244 7.43 16.91 2.57
N LEU A 245 6.37 17.07 1.79
CA LEU A 245 5.77 18.39 1.54
C LEU A 245 4.63 18.66 2.52
N SER A 246 4.77 19.71 3.34
CA SER A 246 3.70 20.24 4.18
C SER A 246 3.15 21.53 3.57
N VAL A 247 2.12 21.37 2.74
CA VAL A 247 1.46 22.54 2.12
C VAL A 247 0.47 23.15 3.11
N HIS A 248 0.66 24.42 3.41
CA HIS A 248 -0.26 25.17 4.27
C HIS A 248 -1.64 25.30 3.57
N ARG A 249 -2.70 24.96 4.28
CA ARG A 249 -4.07 25.14 3.79
C ARG A 249 -4.80 26.19 4.65
N PRO A 250 -5.40 27.24 4.03
CA PRO A 250 -5.64 27.43 2.58
C PRO A 250 -4.56 28.20 1.82
N PHE A 251 -3.51 28.71 2.49
CA PHE A 251 -2.60 29.70 1.91
C PHE A 251 -1.43 29.14 1.10
N GLY A 252 -1.24 27.82 1.02
CA GLY A 252 -0.13 27.20 0.29
C GLY A 252 -0.08 27.48 -1.22
N ASN A 253 -1.15 28.01 -1.79
CA ASN A 253 -1.23 28.40 -3.21
C ASN A 253 -1.10 29.92 -3.42
N VAL A 254 -0.78 30.70 -2.38
CA VAL A 254 -0.61 32.15 -2.45
C VAL A 254 0.88 32.45 -2.64
N PRO A 255 1.33 32.92 -3.83
CA PRO A 255 2.76 33.07 -4.14
C PRO A 255 3.51 34.07 -3.25
N ALA A 256 2.78 34.92 -2.51
CA ALA A 256 3.36 35.95 -1.63
C ALA A 256 3.46 35.51 -0.16
N LEU A 257 3.08 34.29 0.17
CA LEU A 257 3.18 33.66 1.49
C LEU A 257 4.01 32.41 1.44
#